data_815bea6c9e6d6fc3cbaf4796340f67c6
#
_entry.id   815bea6c9e6d6fc3cbaf4796340f67c6
#
_cell.length_a   1.000
_cell.length_b   1.000
_cell.length_c   1.000
_cell.angle_alpha   90.00
_cell.angle_beta   90.00
_cell.angle_gamma   90.00
#
_symmetry.space_group_name_H-M   'P 1'
#
loop_
_entity.id
_entity.type
_entity.pdbx_description
1 polymer ?
#
loop_
_entity_poly.entity_id
_entity_poly.type
_entity_poly.pdbx_seq_one_letter_code
_entity_poly.pdbx_strand_id
1 'polypeptide(L)'
;MKRKLLLGSGVAGVSLLLAASPALAQDADDPSVYLQAVMDNLWVFIAGILVFFMQAGFALVEAGLTRSKNVANIMAKNIADMCIGVLAFYAVGYAFAYGDGGGWFIGGNSYFLSGSSLFEITDGLSGATDFFFQVVFAATAVTIASGAMAGRTKFSAYLMFAGLMTAFIYPVVVHWTWGGGLIAEYINWGDATSYSDFAGSGIVHLTGGVAAFMGAKALGPRIGKYDEDGKPRAIPGHNIVFTVIGVFILWLGWFGFNPGSELAADGYVMSVAVNTLIAAAAGGAVSAMVVMAKTGKPD
;
A
#
# COMPACT_ATOMS: atom_id res chain seq x y z
N MET A 1 -49.91 -3.34 17.52
CA MET A 1 -49.65 -3.82 16.15
C MET A 1 -48.19 -4.13 16.00
N LYS A 2 -47.89 -5.32 15.58
CA LYS A 2 -46.65 -6.08 15.69
C LYS A 2 -45.56 -5.56 14.73
N ARG A 3 -44.38 -5.26 15.21
CA ARG A 3 -43.15 -5.24 14.42
C ARG A 3 -42.51 -6.63 14.49
N LYS A 4 -42.65 -7.38 13.44
CA LYS A 4 -41.77 -8.48 13.05
C LYS A 4 -41.03 -8.06 11.77
N LEU A 5 -39.82 -8.45 11.68
CA LEU A 5 -38.83 -8.43 10.58
C LEU A 5 -37.62 -7.56 10.93
N LEU A 6 -36.40 -8.02 10.86
CA LEU A 6 -35.65 -8.76 9.85
C LEU A 6 -34.41 -9.36 10.53
N LEU A 7 -34.41 -10.62 10.84
CA LEU A 7 -33.24 -11.39 11.24
C LEU A 7 -33.23 -12.69 10.40
N GLY A 8 -33.05 -12.56 9.10
CA GLY A 8 -33.12 -13.71 8.22
C GLY A 8 -32.14 -13.74 7.03
N SER A 9 -31.42 -12.64 6.76
CA SER A 9 -30.56 -12.55 5.57
C SER A 9 -29.05 -12.69 5.80
N GLY A 10 -28.59 -12.69 7.05
CA GLY A 10 -27.16 -12.78 7.36
C GLY A 10 -26.60 -14.22 7.39
N VAL A 11 -27.43 -15.21 7.66
CA VAL A 11 -26.98 -16.61 7.80
C VAL A 11 -26.96 -17.36 6.46
N ALA A 12 -27.80 -16.98 5.51
CA ALA A 12 -27.85 -17.58 4.20
C ALA A 12 -26.62 -17.23 3.32
N GLY A 13 -26.06 -16.03 3.49
CA GLY A 13 -24.87 -15.61 2.72
C GLY A 13 -23.59 -16.36 3.10
N VAL A 14 -23.40 -16.62 4.40
CA VAL A 14 -22.23 -17.37 4.88
C VAL A 14 -22.29 -18.84 4.50
N SER A 15 -23.49 -19.43 4.47
CA SER A 15 -23.69 -20.82 4.07
C SER A 15 -23.49 -21.05 2.57
N LEU A 16 -23.75 -20.06 1.73
CA LEU A 16 -23.47 -20.15 0.28
C LEU A 16 -21.96 -20.09 -0.02
N LEU A 17 -21.20 -19.29 0.73
CA LEU A 17 -19.74 -19.19 0.56
C LEU A 17 -19.02 -20.50 0.94
N LEU A 18 -19.52 -21.23 1.95
CA LEU A 18 -18.94 -22.51 2.35
C LEU A 18 -19.36 -23.70 1.44
N ALA A 19 -20.49 -23.59 0.74
CA ALA A 19 -20.98 -24.63 -0.16
C ALA A 19 -20.40 -24.53 -1.60
N ALA A 20 -19.85 -23.37 -1.97
CA ALA A 20 -19.22 -23.18 -3.29
C ALA A 20 -17.79 -23.74 -3.39
N SER A 21 -17.13 -23.97 -2.25
CA SER A 21 -15.73 -24.42 -2.21
C SER A 21 -15.43 -25.78 -2.89
N PRO A 22 -16.31 -26.79 -2.88
CA PRO A 22 -16.01 -28.07 -3.55
C PRO A 22 -16.20 -28.06 -5.08
N ALA A 23 -16.99 -27.11 -5.61
CA ALA A 23 -17.30 -27.08 -7.06
C ALA A 23 -16.17 -26.43 -7.88
N LEU A 24 -15.31 -25.64 -7.25
CA LEU A 24 -14.25 -24.89 -7.94
C LEU A 24 -13.02 -25.72 -8.30
N ALA A 25 -12.90 -26.93 -7.77
CA ALA A 25 -11.73 -27.80 -7.99
C ALA A 25 -11.87 -28.74 -9.20
N GLN A 26 -12.95 -28.66 -9.97
CA GLN A 26 -13.30 -29.69 -10.93
C GLN A 26 -12.99 -29.37 -12.41
N ASP A 27 -12.61 -28.12 -12.73
CA ASP A 27 -12.44 -27.66 -14.12
C ASP A 27 -10.99 -27.30 -14.53
N ALA A 28 -9.99 -27.62 -13.71
CA ALA A 28 -8.60 -27.47 -14.16
C ALA A 28 -8.22 -28.69 -15.02
N ASP A 29 -8.10 -28.50 -16.32
CA ASP A 29 -7.66 -29.53 -17.28
C ASP A 29 -6.29 -30.12 -16.92
N ASP A 30 -5.48 -29.41 -16.16
CA ASP A 30 -4.19 -29.84 -15.60
C ASP A 30 -4.11 -29.57 -14.09
N PRO A 31 -4.10 -30.62 -13.25
CA PRO A 31 -3.98 -30.44 -11.80
C PRO A 31 -2.71 -29.68 -11.35
N SER A 32 -1.64 -29.69 -12.13
CA SER A 32 -0.42 -28.96 -11.79
C SER A 32 -0.59 -27.45 -11.94
N VAL A 33 -1.32 -26.98 -12.96
CA VAL A 33 -1.63 -25.56 -13.17
C VAL A 33 -2.51 -25.05 -12.04
N TYR A 34 -3.56 -25.78 -11.67
CA TYR A 34 -4.42 -25.41 -10.56
C TYR A 34 -3.64 -25.35 -9.22
N LEU A 35 -2.78 -26.33 -8.96
CA LEU A 35 -1.96 -26.34 -7.75
C LEU A 35 -1.01 -25.13 -7.71
N GLN A 36 -0.37 -24.78 -8.83
CA GLN A 36 0.47 -23.59 -8.93
C GLN A 36 -0.34 -22.33 -8.65
N ALA A 37 -1.51 -22.17 -9.25
CA ALA A 37 -2.38 -21.03 -9.00
C ALA A 37 -2.80 -20.91 -7.51
N VAL A 38 -3.08 -22.03 -6.84
CA VAL A 38 -3.35 -22.05 -5.41
C VAL A 38 -2.14 -21.59 -4.60
N MET A 39 -0.93 -22.05 -4.96
CA MET A 39 0.30 -21.63 -4.30
C MET A 39 0.59 -20.14 -4.50
N ASP A 40 0.36 -19.62 -5.72
CA ASP A 40 0.51 -18.21 -6.05
C ASP A 40 -0.46 -17.34 -5.22
N ASN A 41 -1.74 -17.72 -5.17
CA ASN A 41 -2.74 -17.03 -4.35
C ASN A 41 -2.38 -17.04 -2.87
N LEU A 42 -1.92 -18.17 -2.34
CA LEU A 42 -1.49 -18.28 -0.94
C LEU A 42 -0.26 -17.39 -0.66
N TRP A 43 0.72 -17.40 -1.56
CA TRP A 43 1.91 -16.56 -1.44
C TRP A 43 1.55 -15.07 -1.44
N VAL A 44 0.76 -14.62 -2.42
CA VAL A 44 0.36 -13.22 -2.56
C VAL A 44 -0.52 -12.78 -1.39
N PHE A 45 -1.39 -13.65 -0.87
CA PHE A 45 -2.18 -13.38 0.32
C PHE A 45 -1.28 -13.18 1.57
N ILE A 46 -0.30 -14.07 1.79
CA ILE A 46 0.68 -13.92 2.89
C ILE A 46 1.49 -12.63 2.73
N ALA A 47 1.95 -12.35 1.51
CA ALA A 47 2.66 -11.11 1.19
C ALA A 47 1.82 -9.87 1.47
N GLY A 48 0.54 -9.89 1.10
CA GLY A 48 -0.41 -8.82 1.43
C GLY A 48 -0.58 -8.60 2.94
N ILE A 49 -0.60 -9.67 3.75
CA ILE A 49 -0.61 -9.56 5.22
C ILE A 49 0.66 -8.87 5.73
N LEU A 50 1.84 -9.21 5.20
CA LEU A 50 3.10 -8.56 5.58
C LEU A 50 3.08 -7.06 5.22
N VAL A 51 2.58 -6.69 4.05
CA VAL A 51 2.42 -5.29 3.65
C VAL A 51 1.36 -4.57 4.50
N PHE A 52 0.23 -5.22 4.80
CA PHE A 52 -0.77 -4.68 5.73
C PHE A 52 -0.12 -4.31 7.08
N PHE A 53 0.74 -5.19 7.60
CA PHE A 53 1.42 -4.95 8.87
C PHE A 53 2.41 -3.78 8.84
N MET A 54 2.85 -3.33 7.65
CA MET A 54 3.65 -2.10 7.52
C MET A 54 2.93 -0.85 8.04
N GLN A 55 1.60 -0.84 8.10
CA GLN A 55 0.84 0.27 8.70
C GLN A 55 1.21 0.48 10.19
N ALA A 56 1.43 -0.60 10.93
CA ALA A 56 1.94 -0.50 12.30
C ALA A 56 3.38 0.06 12.35
N GLY A 57 4.19 -0.32 11.37
CA GLY A 57 5.56 0.22 11.21
C GLY A 57 5.56 1.73 10.96
N PHE A 58 4.77 2.20 10.00
CA PHE A 58 4.60 3.65 9.73
C PHE A 58 4.09 4.41 10.94
N ALA A 59 3.06 3.88 11.61
CA ALA A 59 2.52 4.51 12.82
C ALA A 59 3.59 4.69 13.91
N LEU A 60 4.45 3.69 14.13
CA LEU A 60 5.54 3.77 15.11
C LEU A 60 6.66 4.71 14.69
N VAL A 61 7.07 4.68 13.41
CA VAL A 61 8.07 5.63 12.89
C VAL A 61 7.58 7.06 13.03
N GLU A 62 6.36 7.34 12.60
CA GLU A 62 5.78 8.68 12.70
C GLU A 62 5.60 9.11 14.16
N ALA A 63 5.07 8.24 15.01
CA ALA A 63 4.89 8.52 16.42
C ALA A 63 6.23 8.85 17.10
N GLY A 64 7.28 8.06 16.82
CA GLY A 64 8.61 8.29 17.38
C GLY A 64 9.27 9.58 16.93
N LEU A 65 9.09 9.97 15.66
CA LEU A 65 9.67 11.18 15.06
C LEU A 65 8.86 12.46 15.27
N THR A 66 7.68 12.38 15.87
CA THR A 66 6.86 13.55 16.19
C THR A 66 6.98 13.97 17.67
N ARG A 67 6.45 15.16 18.00
CA ARG A 67 6.39 15.61 19.39
C ARG A 67 5.37 14.78 20.18
N SER A 68 5.65 14.45 21.43
CA SER A 68 4.80 13.59 22.29
C SER A 68 3.33 14.02 22.32
N LYS A 69 3.04 15.32 22.33
CA LYS A 69 1.67 15.85 22.32
C LYS A 69 0.86 15.52 21.06
N ASN A 70 1.50 15.06 19.98
CA ASN A 70 0.87 14.74 18.72
C ASN A 70 0.68 13.22 18.51
N VAL A 71 1.24 12.38 19.38
CA VAL A 71 1.28 10.92 19.19
C VAL A 71 -0.12 10.33 19.04
N ALA A 72 -1.06 10.69 19.93
CA ALA A 72 -2.44 10.19 19.84
C ALA A 72 -3.11 10.57 18.50
N ASN A 73 -2.87 11.78 18.01
CA ASN A 73 -3.39 12.20 16.69
C ASN A 73 -2.74 11.42 15.54
N ILE A 74 -1.43 11.15 15.63
CA ILE A 74 -0.72 10.35 14.63
C ILE A 74 -1.26 8.92 14.58
N MET A 75 -1.40 8.26 15.72
CA MET A 75 -1.92 6.90 15.79
C MET A 75 -3.36 6.81 15.26
N ALA A 76 -4.23 7.74 15.66
CA ALA A 76 -5.60 7.83 15.16
C ALA A 76 -5.64 8.07 13.64
N LYS A 77 -4.73 8.89 13.12
CA LYS A 77 -4.62 9.21 11.70
C LYS A 77 -4.20 7.98 10.88
N ASN A 78 -3.21 7.21 11.33
CA ASN A 78 -2.77 6.00 10.65
C ASN A 78 -3.83 4.88 10.63
N ILE A 79 -4.65 4.75 11.69
CA ILE A 79 -5.80 3.83 11.66
C ILE A 79 -6.87 4.35 10.69
N ALA A 80 -7.14 5.63 10.72
CA ALA A 80 -8.21 6.22 9.93
C ALA A 80 -7.88 6.24 8.42
N ASP A 81 -6.63 6.50 8.03
CA ASP A 81 -6.23 6.46 6.62
C ASP A 81 -6.30 5.03 6.06
N MET A 82 -5.91 4.02 6.84
CA MET A 82 -6.10 2.63 6.47
C MET A 82 -7.58 2.30 6.25
N CYS A 83 -8.46 2.64 7.21
CA CYS A 83 -9.88 2.34 7.10
C CYS A 83 -10.53 3.05 5.91
N ILE A 84 -10.29 4.36 5.76
CA ILE A 84 -10.84 5.15 4.66
C ILE A 84 -10.24 4.73 3.33
N GLY A 85 -8.93 4.48 3.31
CA GLY A 85 -8.21 4.04 2.13
C GLY A 85 -8.77 2.72 1.58
N VAL A 86 -8.95 1.73 2.44
CA VAL A 86 -9.55 0.44 2.05
C VAL A 86 -10.95 0.62 1.49
N LEU A 87 -11.82 1.38 2.18
CA LEU A 87 -13.20 1.58 1.73
C LEU A 87 -13.29 2.36 0.42
N ALA A 88 -12.48 3.39 0.24
CA ALA A 88 -12.47 4.18 -0.98
C ALA A 88 -11.87 3.41 -2.17
N PHE A 89 -10.81 2.64 -1.94
CA PHE A 89 -10.22 1.77 -2.96
C PHE A 89 -11.17 0.63 -3.34
N TYR A 90 -11.86 0.02 -2.36
CA TYR A 90 -12.91 -0.97 -2.61
C TYR A 90 -14.06 -0.41 -3.46
N ALA A 91 -14.54 0.79 -3.12
CA ALA A 91 -15.72 1.35 -3.79
C ALA A 91 -15.44 1.71 -5.25
N VAL A 92 -14.32 2.38 -5.53
CA VAL A 92 -14.03 2.93 -6.86
C VAL A 92 -12.56 2.79 -7.27
N GLY A 93 -11.60 2.82 -6.33
CA GLY A 93 -10.18 2.90 -6.64
C GLY A 93 -9.69 1.68 -7.43
N TYR A 94 -10.10 0.48 -7.05
CA TYR A 94 -9.71 -0.75 -7.75
C TYR A 94 -10.23 -0.76 -9.19
N ALA A 95 -11.47 -0.33 -9.41
CA ALA A 95 -12.04 -0.21 -10.75
C ALA A 95 -11.27 0.81 -11.62
N PHE A 96 -10.85 1.94 -11.02
CA PHE A 96 -10.05 2.93 -11.73
C PHE A 96 -8.62 2.48 -12.02
N ALA A 97 -8.07 1.60 -11.18
CA ALA A 97 -6.74 1.05 -11.35
C ALA A 97 -6.69 -0.06 -12.40
N TYR A 98 -7.60 -1.03 -12.32
CA TYR A 98 -7.52 -2.31 -13.03
C TYR A 98 -8.72 -2.64 -13.91
N GLY A 99 -9.79 -1.84 -13.88
CA GLY A 99 -10.99 -2.13 -14.65
C GLY A 99 -10.82 -1.93 -16.15
N ASP A 100 -11.39 -2.83 -16.96
CA ASP A 100 -11.24 -2.89 -18.43
C ASP A 100 -12.09 -1.85 -19.18
N GLY A 101 -13.08 -1.23 -18.53
CA GLY A 101 -14.08 -0.35 -19.17
C GLY A 101 -13.63 1.09 -19.41
N GLY A 102 -12.37 1.42 -19.12
CA GLY A 102 -11.82 2.75 -19.25
C GLY A 102 -11.03 2.97 -20.54
N GLY A 103 -10.06 3.85 -20.48
CA GLY A 103 -9.14 4.13 -21.58
C GLY A 103 -7.72 4.29 -21.04
N TRP A 104 -6.82 4.82 -21.84
CA TRP A 104 -5.40 4.97 -21.46
C TRP A 104 -5.14 5.78 -20.17
N PHE A 105 -6.08 6.62 -19.75
CA PHE A 105 -5.90 7.51 -18.60
C PHE A 105 -6.37 6.90 -17.26
N ILE A 106 -7.49 6.16 -17.29
CA ILE A 106 -8.13 5.61 -16.10
C ILE A 106 -8.93 4.38 -16.50
N GLY A 107 -8.96 3.37 -15.64
CA GLY A 107 -9.80 2.19 -15.78
C GLY A 107 -11.28 2.47 -15.48
N GLY A 108 -12.11 1.47 -15.68
CA GLY A 108 -13.54 1.51 -15.39
C GLY A 108 -14.08 0.12 -15.16
N ASN A 109 -15.37 -0.04 -14.91
CA ASN A 109 -16.00 -1.33 -14.54
C ASN A 109 -15.57 -1.86 -13.16
N SER A 110 -16.13 -2.97 -12.76
CA SER A 110 -15.77 -3.70 -11.52
C SER A 110 -15.82 -2.86 -10.23
N TYR A 111 -16.67 -1.80 -10.20
CA TYR A 111 -16.91 -1.02 -8.99
C TYR A 111 -17.43 -1.91 -7.87
N PHE A 112 -17.02 -1.66 -6.63
CA PHE A 112 -17.35 -2.48 -5.46
C PHE A 112 -16.96 -3.96 -5.63
N LEU A 113 -15.91 -4.23 -6.41
CA LEU A 113 -15.46 -5.58 -6.77
C LEU A 113 -16.56 -6.40 -7.44
N SER A 114 -17.43 -5.76 -8.24
CA SER A 114 -18.45 -6.48 -9.00
C SER A 114 -17.79 -7.30 -10.11
N GLY A 115 -17.97 -8.61 -10.08
CA GLY A 115 -17.44 -9.52 -11.10
C GLY A 115 -17.76 -10.98 -10.76
N SER A 116 -17.84 -11.83 -11.78
CA SER A 116 -18.22 -13.25 -11.62
C SER A 116 -17.08 -14.13 -11.08
N SER A 117 -15.82 -13.76 -11.28
CA SER A 117 -14.65 -14.57 -10.93
C SER A 117 -13.90 -14.11 -9.67
N LEU A 118 -14.55 -13.32 -8.79
CA LEU A 118 -13.89 -12.73 -7.63
C LEU A 118 -13.15 -13.73 -6.73
N PHE A 119 -13.74 -14.91 -6.51
CA PHE A 119 -13.17 -15.96 -5.64
C PHE A 119 -12.70 -17.20 -6.41
N GLU A 120 -12.77 -17.16 -7.73
CA GLU A 120 -12.38 -18.28 -8.58
C GLU A 120 -10.86 -18.30 -8.75
N ILE A 121 -10.26 -19.47 -8.55
CA ILE A 121 -8.85 -19.73 -8.83
C ILE A 121 -8.83 -20.71 -10.01
N THR A 122 -8.32 -20.26 -11.13
CA THR A 122 -8.15 -21.07 -12.34
C THR A 122 -6.67 -21.28 -12.65
N ASP A 123 -6.07 -20.38 -13.38
CA ASP A 123 -4.68 -20.39 -13.85
C ASP A 123 -3.85 -19.18 -13.36
N GLY A 124 -4.45 -18.33 -12.47
CA GLY A 124 -3.82 -17.13 -11.96
C GLY A 124 -4.35 -16.67 -10.61
N LEU A 125 -4.15 -15.41 -10.29
CA LEU A 125 -4.66 -14.82 -9.06
C LEU A 125 -6.18 -14.61 -9.14
N SER A 126 -6.88 -15.00 -8.08
CA SER A 126 -8.29 -14.62 -7.93
C SER A 126 -8.42 -13.10 -7.75
N GLY A 127 -9.52 -12.52 -8.22
CA GLY A 127 -9.78 -11.09 -8.03
C GLY A 127 -9.78 -10.65 -6.55
N ALA A 128 -10.14 -11.54 -5.64
CA ALA A 128 -10.08 -11.26 -4.20
C ALA A 128 -8.65 -11.21 -3.67
N THR A 129 -7.77 -12.09 -4.13
CA THR A 129 -6.34 -12.09 -3.76
C THR A 129 -5.66 -10.86 -4.32
N ASP A 130 -5.87 -10.54 -5.60
CA ASP A 130 -5.31 -9.36 -6.22
C ASP A 130 -5.81 -8.08 -5.53
N PHE A 131 -7.12 -7.92 -5.34
CA PHE A 131 -7.65 -6.78 -4.59
C PHE A 131 -7.01 -6.64 -3.20
N PHE A 132 -6.91 -7.73 -2.43
CA PHE A 132 -6.32 -7.70 -1.10
C PHE A 132 -4.86 -7.24 -1.13
N PHE A 133 -4.09 -7.71 -2.11
CA PHE A 133 -2.71 -7.29 -2.30
C PHE A 133 -2.62 -5.82 -2.72
N GLN A 134 -3.42 -5.40 -3.68
CA GLN A 134 -3.37 -4.03 -4.22
C GLN A 134 -3.88 -2.96 -3.24
N VAL A 135 -4.88 -3.27 -2.42
CA VAL A 135 -5.42 -2.30 -1.46
C VAL A 135 -4.43 -1.90 -0.38
N VAL A 136 -3.55 -2.81 0.05
CA VAL A 136 -2.52 -2.49 1.05
C VAL A 136 -1.40 -1.61 0.48
N PHE A 137 -1.16 -1.65 -0.83
CA PHE A 137 -0.28 -0.73 -1.54
C PHE A 137 -0.91 0.67 -1.67
N ALA A 138 -2.21 0.75 -1.95
CA ALA A 138 -2.95 2.00 -1.96
C ALA A 138 -2.90 2.70 -0.58
N ALA A 139 -3.11 1.94 0.49
CA ALA A 139 -2.99 2.43 1.86
C ALA A 139 -1.55 2.87 2.19
N THR A 140 -0.54 2.16 1.67
CA THR A 140 0.87 2.54 1.83
C THR A 140 1.17 3.88 1.15
N ALA A 141 0.67 4.12 -0.06
CA ALA A 141 0.86 5.39 -0.75
C ALA A 141 0.30 6.60 0.04
N VAL A 142 -0.82 6.42 0.72
CA VAL A 142 -1.40 7.45 1.60
C VAL A 142 -0.55 7.70 2.82
N THR A 143 -0.16 6.64 3.51
CA THR A 143 0.57 6.76 4.78
C THR A 143 1.97 7.35 4.60
N ILE A 144 2.61 7.19 3.43
CA ILE A 144 3.86 7.88 3.08
C ILE A 144 3.72 9.41 3.21
N ALA A 145 2.60 9.97 2.79
CA ALA A 145 2.35 11.41 2.91
C ALA A 145 2.06 11.89 4.34
N SER A 146 1.63 10.99 5.20
CA SER A 146 1.19 11.26 6.57
C SER A 146 2.23 11.99 7.40
N GLY A 147 3.46 11.49 7.44
CA GLY A 147 4.55 12.07 8.23
C GLY A 147 4.92 13.50 7.82
N ALA A 148 4.87 13.81 6.51
CA ALA A 148 5.13 15.14 6.00
C ALA A 148 4.09 16.18 6.46
N MET A 149 2.85 15.76 6.63
CA MET A 149 1.74 16.61 7.10
C MET A 149 1.56 16.60 8.63
N ALA A 150 2.27 15.74 9.34
CA ALA A 150 2.15 15.54 10.77
C ALA A 150 2.35 16.83 11.58
N GLY A 151 1.53 17.03 12.62
CA GLY A 151 1.63 18.14 13.58
C GLY A 151 1.13 19.49 13.07
N ARG A 152 0.54 19.57 11.87
CA ARG A 152 0.03 20.83 11.27
C ARG A 152 -1.20 20.66 10.38
N THR A 153 -1.69 19.42 10.15
CA THR A 153 -2.90 19.14 9.37
C THR A 153 -4.08 18.92 10.31
N LYS A 154 -5.24 19.47 9.96
CA LYS A 154 -6.50 19.14 10.63
C LYS A 154 -6.86 17.68 10.32
N PHE A 155 -7.34 16.95 11.32
CA PHE A 155 -7.69 15.54 11.18
C PHE A 155 -8.68 15.29 10.03
N SER A 156 -9.77 16.07 9.98
CA SER A 156 -10.78 15.95 8.91
C SER A 156 -10.22 16.21 7.50
N ALA A 157 -9.32 17.18 7.36
CA ALA A 157 -8.67 17.46 6.07
C ALA A 157 -7.76 16.29 5.64
N TYR A 158 -7.10 15.64 6.58
CA TYR A 158 -6.30 14.45 6.30
C TYR A 158 -7.18 13.27 5.87
N LEU A 159 -8.35 13.06 6.50
CA LEU A 159 -9.29 12.02 6.09
C LEU A 159 -9.82 12.23 4.66
N MET A 160 -10.15 13.46 4.29
CA MET A 160 -10.53 13.79 2.90
C MET A 160 -9.38 13.51 1.93
N PHE A 161 -8.16 13.89 2.29
CA PHE A 161 -6.97 13.59 1.49
C PHE A 161 -6.80 12.07 1.31
N ALA A 162 -6.90 11.29 2.38
CA ALA A 162 -6.78 9.83 2.33
C ALA A 162 -7.81 9.21 1.38
N GLY A 163 -9.07 9.64 1.48
CA GLY A 163 -10.14 9.17 0.59
C GLY A 163 -9.88 9.53 -0.88
N LEU A 164 -9.50 10.79 -1.18
CA LEU A 164 -9.21 11.22 -2.56
C LEU A 164 -7.96 10.53 -3.13
N MET A 165 -6.95 10.32 -2.30
CA MET A 165 -5.72 9.65 -2.69
C MET A 165 -5.99 8.22 -3.15
N THR A 166 -6.76 7.46 -2.38
CA THR A 166 -7.05 6.05 -2.66
C THR A 166 -8.22 5.83 -3.61
N ALA A 167 -9.17 6.76 -3.67
CA ALA A 167 -10.27 6.69 -4.64
C ALA A 167 -9.85 7.05 -6.07
N PHE A 168 -8.90 7.99 -6.22
CA PHE A 168 -8.65 8.60 -7.52
C PHE A 168 -7.17 8.80 -7.86
N ILE A 169 -6.39 9.51 -7.02
CA ILE A 169 -5.03 9.93 -7.41
C ILE A 169 -4.12 8.72 -7.61
N TYR A 170 -4.02 7.85 -6.63
CA TYR A 170 -3.22 6.63 -6.68
C TYR A 170 -3.71 5.65 -7.76
N PRO A 171 -5.02 5.35 -7.87
CA PRO A 171 -5.54 4.47 -8.92
C PRO A 171 -5.20 4.90 -10.34
N VAL A 172 -5.23 6.20 -10.64
CA VAL A 172 -4.83 6.73 -11.96
C VAL A 172 -3.37 6.41 -12.26
N VAL A 173 -2.47 6.59 -11.29
CA VAL A 173 -1.04 6.28 -11.46
C VAL A 173 -0.82 4.77 -11.60
N VAL A 174 -1.55 3.95 -10.85
CA VAL A 174 -1.55 2.48 -10.99
C VAL A 174 -1.98 2.08 -12.40
N HIS A 175 -3.09 2.65 -12.87
CA HIS A 175 -3.62 2.34 -14.19
C HIS A 175 -2.62 2.62 -15.32
N TRP A 176 -1.89 3.72 -15.23
CA TRP A 176 -0.90 4.08 -16.25
C TRP A 176 0.17 3.03 -16.48
N THR A 177 0.49 2.22 -15.48
CA THR A 177 1.57 1.22 -15.53
C THR A 177 1.03 -0.20 -15.37
N TRP A 178 0.56 -0.54 -14.17
CA TRP A 178 0.11 -1.90 -13.85
C TRP A 178 -1.29 -2.21 -14.43
N GLY A 179 -2.12 -1.21 -14.62
CA GLY A 179 -3.46 -1.34 -15.20
C GLY A 179 -3.52 -1.30 -16.73
N GLY A 180 -2.38 -1.36 -17.43
CA GLY A 180 -2.35 -1.39 -18.89
C GLY A 180 -2.61 -0.04 -19.59
N GLY A 181 -2.52 1.09 -18.86
CA GLY A 181 -2.83 2.42 -19.40
C GLY A 181 -1.64 3.11 -20.07
N LEU A 182 -1.55 4.43 -19.89
CA LEU A 182 -0.71 5.37 -20.63
C LEU A 182 0.76 4.93 -20.82
N ILE A 183 1.41 4.50 -19.75
CA ILE A 183 2.84 4.15 -19.80
C ILE A 183 3.03 2.76 -20.38
N ALA A 184 2.18 1.81 -19.98
CA ALA A 184 2.27 0.44 -20.45
C ALA A 184 1.99 0.32 -21.94
N GLU A 185 0.99 1.06 -22.46
CA GLU A 185 0.51 0.92 -23.84
C GLU A 185 1.12 1.93 -24.80
N TYR A 186 1.24 3.23 -24.39
CA TYR A 186 1.55 4.32 -25.31
C TYR A 186 2.97 4.89 -25.18
N ILE A 187 3.65 4.67 -24.05
CA ILE A 187 5.04 5.15 -23.84
C ILE A 187 6.02 3.98 -23.87
N ASN A 188 5.70 2.96 -24.62
CA ASN A 188 6.59 1.83 -24.86
C ASN A 188 7.57 2.18 -26.00
N TRP A 189 8.82 2.52 -25.65
CA TRP A 189 9.84 2.94 -26.62
C TRP A 189 10.59 1.75 -27.24
N GLY A 190 9.89 0.66 -27.51
CA GLY A 190 10.43 -0.60 -28.02
C GLY A 190 10.79 -1.60 -26.92
N ASP A 191 10.93 -2.85 -27.33
CA ASP A 191 11.02 -4.02 -26.43
C ASP A 191 12.11 -4.00 -25.36
N ALA A 192 13.13 -3.16 -25.52
CA ALA A 192 14.27 -3.10 -24.62
C ALA A 192 14.25 -1.91 -23.64
N THR A 193 13.31 -0.95 -23.77
CA THR A 193 13.37 0.34 -23.06
C THR A 193 12.05 0.76 -22.41
N SER A 194 11.07 -0.14 -22.31
CA SER A 194 9.82 0.15 -21.62
C SER A 194 10.05 0.34 -20.12
N TYR A 195 9.39 1.35 -19.54
CA TYR A 195 9.36 1.54 -18.11
C TYR A 195 8.66 0.36 -17.44
N SER A 196 9.30 -0.22 -16.44
CA SER A 196 8.72 -1.26 -15.59
C SER A 196 8.87 -0.86 -14.13
N ASP A 197 7.80 -0.94 -13.37
CA ASP A 197 7.79 -0.79 -11.92
C ASP A 197 7.41 -2.13 -11.28
N PHE A 198 8.42 -2.84 -10.75
CA PHE A 198 8.21 -4.19 -10.24
C PHE A 198 7.35 -4.21 -8.97
N ALA A 199 7.66 -3.36 -8.00
CA ALA A 199 7.02 -3.39 -6.69
C ALA A 199 6.43 -2.03 -6.25
N GLY A 200 6.47 -0.99 -7.06
CA GLY A 200 5.85 0.30 -6.73
C GLY A 200 6.81 1.40 -6.28
N SER A 201 8.08 1.34 -6.66
CA SER A 201 9.01 2.46 -6.40
C SER A 201 8.50 3.79 -6.98
N GLY A 202 8.00 3.77 -8.20
CA GLY A 202 7.31 4.89 -8.83
C GLY A 202 5.85 4.99 -8.41
N ILE A 203 5.10 3.92 -8.60
CA ILE A 203 3.64 3.92 -8.41
C ILE A 203 3.26 4.23 -6.96
N VAL A 204 3.88 3.58 -5.98
CA VAL A 204 3.54 3.76 -4.56
C VAL A 204 4.36 4.88 -3.93
N HIS A 205 5.69 4.72 -3.97
CA HIS A 205 6.58 5.57 -3.18
C HIS A 205 6.75 6.97 -3.78
N LEU A 206 6.94 7.10 -5.09
CA LEU A 206 7.02 8.44 -5.70
C LEU A 206 5.67 9.16 -5.62
N THR A 207 4.55 8.47 -5.86
CA THR A 207 3.22 9.08 -5.73
C THR A 207 2.97 9.57 -4.31
N GLY A 208 3.25 8.73 -3.28
CA GLY A 208 3.18 9.14 -1.88
C GLY A 208 4.16 10.27 -1.54
N GLY A 209 5.38 10.22 -2.09
CA GLY A 209 6.40 11.25 -1.90
C GLY A 209 6.03 12.61 -2.52
N VAL A 210 5.45 12.62 -3.72
CA VAL A 210 4.93 13.84 -4.36
C VAL A 210 3.75 14.41 -3.55
N ALA A 211 2.83 13.55 -3.11
CA ALA A 211 1.74 13.97 -2.24
C ALA A 211 2.25 14.54 -0.91
N ALA A 212 3.29 13.93 -0.32
CA ALA A 212 3.98 14.43 0.87
C ALA A 212 4.59 15.81 0.65
N PHE A 213 5.29 16.00 -0.47
CA PHE A 213 5.90 17.28 -0.84
C PHE A 213 4.84 18.38 -1.04
N MET A 214 3.77 18.08 -1.78
CA MET A 214 2.69 19.02 -2.03
C MET A 214 1.91 19.36 -0.75
N GLY A 215 1.66 18.36 0.10
CA GLY A 215 1.05 18.56 1.42
C GLY A 215 1.92 19.43 2.32
N ALA A 216 3.23 19.20 2.37
CA ALA A 216 4.17 20.02 3.12
C ALA A 216 4.23 21.45 2.61
N LYS A 217 4.22 21.64 1.29
CA LYS A 217 4.22 22.97 0.64
C LYS A 217 2.93 23.74 0.95
N ALA A 218 1.78 23.09 0.84
CA ALA A 218 0.48 23.71 1.09
C ALA A 218 0.28 24.12 2.55
N LEU A 219 0.79 23.30 3.49
CA LEU A 219 0.64 23.55 4.93
C LEU A 219 1.68 24.52 5.50
N GLY A 220 2.78 24.76 4.80
CA GLY A 220 3.88 25.56 5.29
C GLY A 220 4.71 24.89 6.42
N PRO A 221 5.60 25.60 7.09
CA PRO A 221 6.44 25.06 8.15
C PRO A 221 5.66 24.74 9.42
N ARG A 222 6.17 23.78 10.21
CA ARG A 222 5.63 23.53 11.56
C ARG A 222 5.86 24.72 12.47
N ILE A 223 4.91 25.01 13.36
CA ILE A 223 5.03 26.08 14.36
C ILE A 223 6.31 25.88 15.18
N GLY A 224 7.15 26.90 15.21
CA GLY A 224 8.44 26.90 15.90
C GLY A 224 9.59 26.27 15.09
N LYS A 225 9.39 25.97 13.80
CA LYS A 225 10.47 25.46 12.93
C LYS A 225 11.53 26.51 12.63
N TYR A 226 11.14 27.75 12.51
CA TYR A 226 12.04 28.89 12.27
C TYR A 226 11.95 29.89 13.42
N ASP A 227 13.05 30.56 13.74
CA ASP A 227 13.09 31.70 14.66
C ASP A 227 12.70 33.02 13.95
N GLU A 228 12.81 34.12 14.68
CA GLU A 228 12.49 35.46 14.16
C GLU A 228 13.44 35.90 13.03
N ASP A 229 14.67 35.38 13.01
CA ASP A 229 15.67 35.62 11.98
C ASP A 229 15.53 34.66 10.78
N GLY A 230 14.53 33.75 10.78
CA GLY A 230 14.33 32.76 9.74
C GLY A 230 15.27 31.55 9.83
N LYS A 231 16.04 31.38 10.90
CA LYS A 231 16.96 30.25 11.11
C LYS A 231 16.19 29.01 11.55
N PRO A 232 16.51 27.82 10.99
CA PRO A 232 15.80 26.59 11.33
C PRO A 232 16.14 26.12 12.75
N ARG A 233 15.11 25.77 13.52
CA ARG A 233 15.22 25.13 14.84
C ARG A 233 14.98 23.64 14.75
N ALA A 234 15.69 22.86 15.56
CA ALA A 234 15.43 21.43 15.70
C ALA A 234 14.08 21.20 16.38
N ILE A 235 13.31 20.27 15.85
CA ILE A 235 12.09 19.73 16.46
C ILE A 235 12.32 18.23 16.61
N PRO A 236 12.98 17.77 17.68
CA PRO A 236 13.31 16.35 17.85
C PRO A 236 12.05 15.52 18.05
N GLY A 237 12.09 14.27 17.57
CA GLY A 237 11.12 13.26 17.91
C GLY A 237 11.18 12.93 19.41
N HIS A 238 10.08 12.40 19.95
CA HIS A 238 10.02 12.13 21.39
C HIS A 238 10.51 10.74 21.79
N ASN A 239 10.56 9.79 20.85
CA ASN A 239 10.90 8.41 21.19
C ASN A 239 11.57 7.67 20.02
N ILE A 240 12.89 7.66 20.02
CA ILE A 240 13.69 6.98 18.99
C ILE A 240 13.48 5.45 19.01
N VAL A 241 13.14 4.86 20.15
CA VAL A 241 12.89 3.41 20.26
C VAL A 241 11.68 3.03 19.43
N PHE A 242 10.60 3.82 19.48
CA PHE A 242 9.44 3.60 18.61
C PHE A 242 9.81 3.69 17.13
N THR A 243 10.64 4.65 16.75
CA THR A 243 11.14 4.80 15.38
C THR A 243 11.88 3.55 14.95
N VAL A 244 12.82 3.04 15.74
CA VAL A 244 13.63 1.87 15.41
C VAL A 244 12.78 0.60 15.32
N ILE A 245 11.85 0.38 16.25
CA ILE A 245 10.91 -0.75 16.18
C ILE A 245 10.05 -0.64 14.91
N GLY A 246 9.55 0.56 14.60
CA GLY A 246 8.79 0.80 13.39
C GLY A 246 9.57 0.48 12.11
N VAL A 247 10.87 0.82 12.06
CA VAL A 247 11.76 0.47 10.94
C VAL A 247 11.90 -1.05 10.78
N PHE A 248 12.05 -1.81 11.87
CA PHE A 248 12.09 -3.28 11.79
C PHE A 248 10.79 -3.88 11.28
N ILE A 249 9.64 -3.34 11.69
CA ILE A 249 8.33 -3.77 11.19
C ILE A 249 8.20 -3.45 9.69
N LEU A 250 8.61 -2.27 9.25
CA LEU A 250 8.64 -1.91 7.83
C LEU A 250 9.57 -2.83 7.04
N TRP A 251 10.73 -3.18 7.59
CA TRP A 251 11.67 -4.10 6.95
C TRP A 251 11.10 -5.52 6.81
N LEU A 252 10.41 -6.01 7.83
CA LEU A 252 9.69 -7.29 7.74
C LEU A 252 8.62 -7.23 6.63
N GLY A 253 7.80 -6.19 6.61
CA GLY A 253 6.77 -6.00 5.59
C GLY A 253 7.32 -5.85 4.17
N TRP A 254 8.58 -5.38 4.04
CA TRP A 254 9.24 -5.24 2.74
C TRP A 254 9.43 -6.59 2.03
N PHE A 255 9.52 -7.70 2.76
CA PHE A 255 9.52 -9.03 2.16
C PHE A 255 8.15 -9.42 1.58
N GLY A 256 7.05 -8.87 2.09
CA GLY A 256 5.76 -8.93 1.41
C GLY A 256 5.67 -7.97 0.23
N PHE A 257 6.28 -6.77 0.36
CA PHE A 257 6.23 -5.73 -0.65
C PHE A 257 6.98 -6.13 -1.93
N ASN A 258 8.27 -6.43 -1.84
CA ASN A 258 9.11 -6.74 -3.00
C ASN A 258 8.97 -8.20 -3.45
N PRO A 259 9.31 -9.22 -2.66
CA PRO A 259 9.12 -10.60 -3.07
C PRO A 259 7.66 -10.96 -3.40
N GLY A 260 6.69 -10.36 -2.69
CA GLY A 260 5.27 -10.54 -2.98
C GLY A 260 4.86 -10.02 -4.36
N SER A 261 5.55 -9.01 -4.89
CA SER A 261 5.28 -8.43 -6.21
C SER A 261 5.74 -9.32 -7.38
N GLU A 262 6.36 -10.46 -7.11
CA GLU A 262 6.52 -11.52 -8.12
C GLU A 262 5.18 -12.10 -8.56
N LEU A 263 4.18 -12.03 -7.69
CA LEU A 263 2.82 -12.54 -7.89
C LEU A 263 2.75 -14.05 -8.16
N ALA A 264 3.85 -14.77 -8.00
CA ALA A 264 3.98 -16.20 -8.18
C ALA A 264 4.80 -16.82 -7.04
N ALA A 265 4.51 -18.08 -6.71
CA ALA A 265 5.26 -18.88 -5.74
C ALA A 265 6.34 -19.68 -6.46
N ASP A 266 7.38 -19.01 -6.94
CA ASP A 266 8.47 -19.60 -7.69
C ASP A 266 9.86 -19.30 -7.09
N GLY A 267 10.92 -19.77 -7.77
CA GLY A 267 12.30 -19.57 -7.31
C GLY A 267 12.79 -18.12 -7.39
N TYR A 268 12.14 -17.25 -8.17
CA TYR A 268 12.54 -15.84 -8.33
C TYR A 268 12.23 -15.02 -7.06
N VAL A 269 11.20 -15.39 -6.31
CA VAL A 269 10.88 -14.83 -4.98
C VAL A 269 12.11 -14.75 -4.08
N MET A 270 12.94 -15.81 -4.05
CA MET A 270 14.15 -15.84 -3.22
C MET A 270 15.22 -14.87 -3.70
N SER A 271 15.38 -14.68 -5.00
CA SER A 271 16.31 -13.70 -5.57
C SER A 271 15.89 -12.28 -5.19
N VAL A 272 14.61 -11.96 -5.29
CA VAL A 272 14.06 -10.66 -4.89
C VAL A 272 14.22 -10.43 -3.38
N ALA A 273 13.99 -11.46 -2.56
CA ALA A 273 14.16 -11.38 -1.11
C ALA A 273 15.61 -11.07 -0.72
N VAL A 274 16.58 -11.79 -1.31
CA VAL A 274 18.02 -11.56 -1.03
C VAL A 274 18.43 -10.15 -1.48
N ASN A 275 18.04 -9.71 -2.67
CA ASN A 275 18.34 -8.37 -3.15
C ASN A 275 17.72 -7.29 -2.26
N THR A 276 16.50 -7.45 -1.82
CA THR A 276 15.81 -6.55 -0.87
C THR A 276 16.57 -6.45 0.44
N LEU A 277 16.98 -7.60 1.01
CA LEU A 277 17.73 -7.66 2.27
C LEU A 277 19.08 -6.93 2.16
N ILE A 278 19.85 -7.24 1.11
CA ILE A 278 21.19 -6.67 0.91
C ILE A 278 21.09 -5.16 0.63
N ALA A 279 20.16 -4.72 -0.20
CA ALA A 279 19.97 -3.30 -0.52
C ALA A 279 19.62 -2.48 0.74
N ALA A 280 18.71 -2.97 1.57
CA ALA A 280 18.34 -2.31 2.83
C ALA A 280 19.52 -2.27 3.81
N ALA A 281 20.24 -3.38 3.99
CA ALA A 281 21.41 -3.46 4.86
C ALA A 281 22.54 -2.52 4.38
N ALA A 282 22.82 -2.49 3.08
CA ALA A 282 23.81 -1.61 2.49
C ALA A 282 23.43 -0.13 2.68
N GLY A 283 22.18 0.23 2.42
CA GLY A 283 21.66 1.59 2.64
C GLY A 283 21.84 2.05 4.08
N GLY A 284 21.46 1.22 5.04
CA GLY A 284 21.61 1.51 6.46
C GLY A 284 23.08 1.65 6.87
N ALA A 285 23.94 0.69 6.49
CA ALA A 285 25.35 0.70 6.84
C ALA A 285 26.09 1.92 6.23
N VAL A 286 25.88 2.19 4.95
CA VAL A 286 26.51 3.34 4.26
C VAL A 286 26.04 4.66 4.84
N SER A 287 24.73 4.80 5.14
CA SER A 287 24.19 6.01 5.77
C SER A 287 24.84 6.27 7.13
N ALA A 288 24.96 5.24 7.98
CA ALA A 288 25.61 5.35 9.27
C ALA A 288 27.09 5.75 9.14
N MET A 289 27.84 5.13 8.19
CA MET A 289 29.25 5.49 7.93
C MET A 289 29.41 6.93 7.45
N VAL A 290 28.55 7.40 6.54
CA VAL A 290 28.60 8.78 6.02
C VAL A 290 28.30 9.79 7.13
N VAL A 291 27.28 9.53 7.96
CA VAL A 291 26.96 10.41 9.09
C VAL A 291 28.10 10.44 10.11
N MET A 292 28.62 9.27 10.47
CA MET A 292 29.75 9.18 11.40
C MET A 292 31.00 9.91 10.89
N ALA A 293 31.31 9.79 9.58
CA ALA A 293 32.45 10.50 8.97
C ALA A 293 32.26 12.04 8.99
N LYS A 294 31.02 12.52 8.86
CA LYS A 294 30.73 13.98 8.86
C LYS A 294 30.56 14.58 10.24
N THR A 295 30.01 13.85 11.18
CA THR A 295 29.60 14.37 12.49
C THR A 295 30.40 13.81 13.66
N GLY A 296 31.20 12.75 13.44
CA GLY A 296 31.93 12.01 14.47
C GLY A 296 31.04 11.08 15.31
N LYS A 297 29.75 10.97 15.01
CA LYS A 297 28.79 10.13 15.76
C LYS A 297 27.89 9.40 14.77
N PRO A 298 27.55 8.12 15.05
CA PRO A 298 26.46 7.45 14.36
C PRO A 298 25.12 8.04 14.84
N ASP A 299 24.45 8.80 14.01
CA ASP A 299 23.18 9.45 14.37
C ASP A 299 22.08 8.97 13.42
#